data_d02738a3d2fba5fde76532f3d76b1c6f
#
_entry.id   d02738a3d2fba5fde76532f3d76b1c6f
#
_cell.length_a   1.000
_cell.length_b   1.000
_cell.length_c   1.000
_cell.angle_alpha   90.00
_cell.angle_beta   90.00
_cell.angle_gamma   90.00
#
_symmetry.space_group_name_H-M   'P 1'
#
loop_
_entity.id
_entity.type
_entity.pdbx_description
1 polymer ?
#
loop_
_entity_poly.entity_id
_entity_poly.type
_entity_poly.pdbx_seq_one_letter_code
_entity_poly.pdbx_strand_id
1 'polypeptide(L)'
;MSIYDRSFYLKYAAALSHPGDFSSNITIFFGEDADINVVHPFNQFKGADIYLNEFLLPLQHSFEGLYRRDDIFMAGEFEGQNWISSTGYYVGQFVNDWIGIKATKSLSYLRYGEFHRIENGQAVESYIYLDIPELMIACNQWPLDMGPGYSRGYTGLIQGPASRDGVIINSLDPAEGQQSYQIVTDMLNKLATKDEAWRPYWHKNMMWYGPGAFGSFIGVEEFASFQVPFESQFEGWSGGTKNNGFTKHFTRFGEGNYTCSGGWPSLTGVNVKPFLGQGPTNERVFMRVCDWWRRENELLVENWVFVDVPHLLLQLGYDPLPKWQK
;
A
#
# COMPACT_ATOMS: atom_id res chain seq x y z
N MET A 1 23.51 -14.45 0.68
CA MET A 1 23.52 -12.99 0.85
C MET A 1 22.77 -12.71 2.15
N SER A 2 23.29 -11.88 3.02
CA SER A 2 22.54 -11.55 4.26
C SER A 2 21.21 -10.90 3.86
N ILE A 3 20.11 -11.27 4.51
CA ILE A 3 18.80 -10.61 4.43
C ILE A 3 18.91 -9.08 4.58
N TYR A 4 19.98 -8.64 5.23
CA TYR A 4 20.27 -7.26 5.53
C TYR A 4 21.15 -6.54 4.50
N ASP A 5 21.57 -7.20 3.43
CA ASP A 5 22.21 -6.50 2.31
C ASP A 5 21.12 -5.82 1.46
N ARG A 6 20.92 -4.54 1.77
CA ARG A 6 19.93 -3.68 1.13
C ARG A 6 20.45 -2.97 -0.11
N SER A 7 21.71 -3.18 -0.46
CA SER A 7 22.39 -2.41 -1.49
C SER A 7 21.74 -2.54 -2.87
N PHE A 8 21.25 -3.74 -3.21
CA PHE A 8 20.62 -3.97 -4.50
C PHE A 8 19.22 -3.30 -4.59
N TYR A 9 18.46 -3.24 -3.48
CA TYR A 9 17.22 -2.48 -3.46
C TYR A 9 17.47 -0.97 -3.62
N LEU A 10 18.48 -0.45 -2.95
CA LEU A 10 18.84 0.97 -3.09
C LEU A 10 19.24 1.33 -4.52
N LYS A 11 19.89 0.40 -5.24
CA LYS A 11 20.14 0.56 -6.69
C LYS A 11 18.84 0.58 -7.50
N TYR A 12 17.91 -0.31 -7.21
CA TYR A 12 16.58 -0.33 -7.85
C TYR A 12 15.84 0.99 -7.59
N ALA A 13 15.73 1.42 -6.34
CA ALA A 13 15.07 2.68 -5.98
C ALA A 13 15.74 3.90 -6.63
N ALA A 14 17.08 3.94 -6.67
CA ALA A 14 17.84 4.99 -7.35
C ALA A 14 17.61 5.00 -8.87
N ALA A 15 17.50 3.85 -9.50
CA ALA A 15 17.21 3.74 -10.94
C ALA A 15 15.91 4.42 -11.35
N LEU A 16 14.91 4.41 -10.48
CA LEU A 16 13.62 5.10 -10.70
C LEU A 16 13.73 6.64 -10.61
N SER A 17 14.86 7.15 -10.15
CA SER A 17 15.17 8.60 -10.12
C SER A 17 16.19 9.03 -11.19
N HIS A 18 16.84 8.04 -11.84
CA HIS A 18 17.91 8.28 -12.82
C HIS A 18 17.67 7.48 -14.11
N PRO A 19 16.91 8.01 -15.06
CA PRO A 19 16.46 7.29 -16.26
C PRO A 19 17.56 6.61 -17.09
N GLY A 20 18.79 7.09 -17.04
CA GLY A 20 19.90 6.52 -17.82
C GLY A 20 20.24 5.06 -17.47
N ASP A 21 20.06 4.66 -16.20
CA ASP A 21 20.35 3.30 -15.72
C ASP A 21 19.09 2.47 -15.46
N PHE A 22 17.93 3.00 -15.81
CA PHE A 22 16.64 2.48 -15.43
C PHE A 22 16.45 1.00 -15.79
N SER A 23 16.61 0.65 -17.07
CA SER A 23 16.37 -0.71 -17.56
C SER A 23 17.31 -1.73 -16.94
N SER A 24 18.62 -1.43 -16.90
CA SER A 24 19.64 -2.35 -16.40
C SER A 24 19.41 -2.70 -14.92
N ASN A 25 19.07 -1.69 -14.09
CA ASN A 25 18.85 -1.93 -12.67
C ASN A 25 17.56 -2.70 -12.39
N ILE A 26 16.52 -2.49 -13.21
CA ILE A 26 15.26 -3.24 -13.09
C ILE A 26 15.49 -4.74 -13.38
N THR A 27 16.17 -5.07 -14.45
CA THR A 27 16.46 -6.47 -14.81
C THR A 27 17.45 -7.15 -13.85
N ILE A 28 18.31 -6.39 -13.18
CA ILE A 28 19.16 -6.93 -12.10
C ILE A 28 18.34 -7.19 -10.84
N PHE A 29 17.41 -6.32 -10.51
CA PHE A 29 16.61 -6.41 -9.28
C PHE A 29 15.59 -7.55 -9.33
N PHE A 30 14.82 -7.65 -10.41
CA PHE A 30 13.84 -8.72 -10.58
C PHE A 30 14.45 -9.96 -11.24
N GLY A 31 14.06 -11.15 -10.77
CA GLY A 31 14.36 -12.39 -11.47
C GLY A 31 13.68 -12.45 -12.84
N GLU A 32 14.24 -13.23 -13.75
CA GLU A 32 13.72 -13.39 -15.12
C GLU A 32 12.25 -13.81 -15.14
N ASP A 33 11.85 -14.72 -14.23
CA ASP A 33 10.49 -15.25 -14.10
C ASP A 33 9.74 -14.67 -12.88
N ALA A 34 10.11 -13.48 -12.39
CA ALA A 34 9.49 -12.89 -11.22
C ALA A 34 7.97 -12.74 -11.38
N ASP A 35 7.22 -13.11 -10.35
CA ASP A 35 5.78 -12.82 -10.25
C ASP A 35 5.59 -11.42 -9.68
N ILE A 36 5.09 -10.49 -10.48
CA ILE A 36 4.93 -9.08 -10.08
C ILE A 36 3.44 -8.75 -10.09
N ASN A 37 2.84 -8.73 -8.90
CA ASN A 37 1.43 -8.40 -8.70
C ASN A 37 1.31 -6.88 -8.48
N VAL A 38 0.45 -6.24 -9.25
CA VAL A 38 0.20 -4.80 -9.19
C VAL A 38 -1.30 -4.57 -9.06
N VAL A 39 -1.72 -3.52 -8.37
CA VAL A 39 -3.14 -3.16 -8.26
C VAL A 39 -3.83 -3.01 -9.62
N HIS A 40 -5.18 -3.07 -9.63
CA HIS A 40 -5.95 -2.78 -10.83
C HIS A 40 -5.59 -1.39 -11.42
N PRO A 41 -5.41 -1.24 -12.75
CA PRO A 41 -5.81 -2.15 -13.85
C PRO A 41 -4.71 -3.13 -14.31
N PHE A 42 -3.52 -3.11 -13.73
CA PHE A 42 -2.38 -3.90 -14.21
C PHE A 42 -2.50 -5.37 -13.83
N ASN A 43 -2.90 -5.66 -12.61
CA ASN A 43 -3.09 -6.96 -11.97
C ASN A 43 -1.82 -7.80 -11.83
N GLN A 44 -1.20 -8.28 -12.91
CA GLN A 44 -0.01 -9.12 -12.84
C GLN A 44 0.87 -8.97 -14.07
N PHE A 45 2.18 -9.00 -13.82
CA PHE A 45 3.22 -9.15 -14.85
C PHE A 45 4.09 -10.36 -14.53
N LYS A 46 4.62 -10.98 -15.57
CA LYS A 46 5.59 -12.06 -15.45
C LYS A 46 6.93 -11.61 -16.02
N GLY A 47 7.93 -11.49 -15.15
CA GLY A 47 9.27 -11.04 -15.49
C GLY A 47 9.48 -9.53 -15.55
N ALA A 48 10.75 -9.15 -15.41
CA ALA A 48 11.19 -7.76 -15.35
C ALA A 48 10.88 -6.97 -16.63
N ASP A 49 11.05 -7.58 -17.80
CA ASP A 49 10.90 -6.89 -19.08
C ASP A 49 9.47 -6.44 -19.34
N ILE A 50 8.48 -7.29 -19.01
CA ILE A 50 7.07 -6.94 -19.19
C ILE A 50 6.70 -5.83 -18.22
N TYR A 51 7.11 -5.95 -16.94
CA TYR A 51 6.89 -4.90 -15.93
C TYR A 51 7.51 -3.56 -16.32
N LEU A 52 8.74 -3.59 -16.84
CA LEU A 52 9.43 -2.40 -17.34
C LEU A 52 8.65 -1.73 -18.48
N ASN A 53 8.30 -2.51 -19.51
CA ASN A 53 7.72 -1.96 -20.72
C ASN A 53 6.24 -1.57 -20.60
N GLU A 54 5.45 -2.32 -19.81
CA GLU A 54 4.01 -2.07 -19.68
C GLU A 54 3.64 -1.19 -18.50
N PHE A 55 4.54 -0.99 -17.53
CA PHE A 55 4.25 -0.16 -16.36
C PHE A 55 5.26 0.96 -16.15
N LEU A 56 6.55 0.66 -15.93
CA LEU A 56 7.50 1.67 -15.48
C LEU A 56 7.85 2.70 -16.57
N LEU A 57 8.07 2.28 -17.81
CA LEU A 57 8.35 3.21 -18.91
C LEU A 57 7.12 4.07 -19.26
N PRO A 58 5.88 3.55 -19.34
CA PRO A 58 4.69 4.38 -19.47
C PRO A 58 4.52 5.38 -18.31
N LEU A 59 4.77 4.99 -17.06
CA LEU A 59 4.75 5.89 -15.93
C LEU A 59 5.78 7.01 -16.08
N GLN A 60 7.02 6.66 -16.42
CA GLN A 60 8.09 7.63 -16.64
C GLN A 60 7.79 8.59 -17.80
N HIS A 61 7.21 8.09 -18.89
CA HIS A 61 6.78 8.93 -20.02
C HIS A 61 5.68 9.92 -19.61
N SER A 62 4.85 9.56 -18.66
CA SER A 62 3.74 10.41 -18.21
C SER A 62 4.16 11.51 -17.26
N PHE A 63 5.28 11.34 -16.56
CA PHE A 63 5.79 12.31 -15.57
C PHE A 63 7.18 12.81 -15.94
N GLU A 64 7.29 14.07 -16.34
CA GLU A 64 8.58 14.72 -16.59
C GLU A 64 9.31 14.94 -15.25
N GLY A 65 10.61 14.62 -15.22
CA GLY A 65 11.43 14.70 -14.02
C GLY A 65 10.99 13.73 -12.91
N LEU A 66 10.38 12.60 -13.31
CA LEU A 66 9.93 11.60 -12.36
C LEU A 66 11.07 11.13 -11.45
N TYR A 67 10.85 11.21 -10.16
CA TYR A 67 11.71 10.59 -9.17
C TYR A 67 10.90 9.87 -8.10
N ARG A 68 11.52 8.89 -7.48
CA ARG A 68 10.97 8.13 -6.36
C ARG A 68 11.49 8.69 -5.04
N ARG A 69 10.60 8.86 -4.08
CA ARG A 69 10.89 9.21 -2.70
C ARG A 69 10.38 8.10 -1.78
N ASP A 70 11.26 7.46 -1.07
CA ASP A 70 10.91 6.50 -0.03
C ASP A 70 10.69 7.23 1.30
N ASP A 71 9.58 6.96 1.96
CA ASP A 71 9.25 7.46 3.29
C ASP A 71 9.51 6.39 4.36
N ILE A 72 9.27 5.12 4.02
CA ILE A 72 9.60 3.95 4.84
C ILE A 72 10.27 2.91 3.93
N PHE A 73 11.33 2.30 4.44
CA PHE A 73 11.98 1.13 3.87
C PHE A 73 12.41 0.19 5.00
N MET A 74 12.05 -1.08 4.88
CA MET A 74 12.26 -2.11 5.88
C MET A 74 12.71 -3.42 5.23
N ALA A 75 13.43 -4.25 6.00
CA ALA A 75 13.75 -5.62 5.62
C ALA A 75 13.51 -6.57 6.80
N GLY A 76 13.01 -7.76 6.52
CA GLY A 76 12.71 -8.74 7.56
C GLY A 76 12.45 -10.13 7.01
N GLU A 77 12.06 -11.03 7.89
CA GLU A 77 11.71 -12.41 7.57
C GLU A 77 10.25 -12.69 7.96
N PHE A 78 9.57 -13.44 7.14
CA PHE A 78 8.25 -13.95 7.42
C PHE A 78 8.13 -15.39 6.91
N GLU A 79 7.77 -16.32 7.80
CA GLU A 79 7.63 -17.75 7.49
C GLU A 79 8.85 -18.36 6.78
N GLY A 80 10.05 -17.98 7.21
CA GLY A 80 11.33 -18.48 6.63
C GLY A 80 11.69 -17.84 5.29
N GLN A 81 10.96 -16.81 4.84
CA GLN A 81 11.20 -16.10 3.60
C GLN A 81 11.70 -14.68 3.87
N ASN A 82 12.64 -14.23 3.06
CA ASN A 82 13.21 -12.90 3.18
C ASN A 82 12.39 -11.89 2.37
N TRP A 83 12.02 -10.79 3.02
CA TRP A 83 11.23 -9.73 2.44
C TRP A 83 11.88 -8.37 2.62
N ILE A 84 11.67 -7.51 1.65
CA ILE A 84 11.86 -6.07 1.78
C ILE A 84 10.53 -5.37 1.47
N SER A 85 10.34 -4.22 2.08
CA SER A 85 9.11 -3.46 1.97
C SER A 85 9.43 -1.96 1.96
N SER A 86 8.73 -1.20 1.13
CA SER A 86 8.85 0.25 1.11
C SER A 86 7.54 0.93 0.75
N THR A 87 7.39 2.17 1.20
CA THR A 87 6.31 3.07 0.78
C THR A 87 6.81 4.50 0.68
N GLY A 88 6.18 5.27 -0.18
CA GLY A 88 6.52 6.66 -0.47
C GLY A 88 5.78 7.18 -1.68
N TYR A 89 6.45 7.96 -2.50
CA TYR A 89 5.85 8.61 -3.67
C TYR A 89 6.74 8.55 -4.90
N TYR A 90 6.09 8.36 -6.06
CA TYR A 90 6.60 8.85 -7.34
C TYR A 90 6.17 10.31 -7.50
N VAL A 91 7.10 11.19 -7.82
CA VAL A 91 6.88 12.65 -7.90
C VAL A 91 7.43 13.18 -9.22
N GLY A 92 6.65 13.98 -9.94
CA GLY A 92 7.05 14.61 -11.21
C GLY A 92 5.99 15.53 -11.76
N GLN A 93 6.31 16.23 -12.85
CA GLN A 93 5.33 17.01 -13.59
C GLN A 93 4.47 16.07 -14.44
N PHE A 94 3.18 15.97 -14.19
CA PHE A 94 2.27 15.08 -14.91
C PHE A 94 1.95 15.66 -16.30
N VAL A 95 2.74 15.31 -17.29
CA VAL A 95 2.76 15.97 -18.61
C VAL A 95 2.03 15.20 -19.71
N ASN A 96 1.94 13.86 -19.63
CA ASN A 96 1.20 13.03 -20.57
C ASN A 96 0.17 12.17 -19.84
N ASP A 97 -0.96 11.87 -20.50
CA ASP A 97 -2.01 11.02 -19.93
C ASP A 97 -1.46 9.65 -19.49
N TRP A 98 -1.92 9.17 -18.35
CA TRP A 98 -1.52 7.86 -17.83
C TRP A 98 -2.75 7.04 -17.46
N ILE A 99 -2.87 5.81 -17.97
CA ILE A 99 -4.01 4.89 -17.77
C ILE A 99 -5.39 5.58 -17.92
N GLY A 100 -5.50 6.52 -18.88
CA GLY A 100 -6.71 7.29 -19.13
C GLY A 100 -6.91 8.53 -18.24
N ILE A 101 -6.12 8.71 -17.17
CA ILE A 101 -6.11 9.92 -16.36
C ILE A 101 -5.45 11.04 -17.14
N LYS A 102 -6.13 12.17 -17.28
CA LYS A 102 -5.64 13.33 -18.05
C LYS A 102 -4.55 14.08 -17.30
N ALA A 103 -3.47 14.38 -18.01
CA ALA A 103 -2.35 15.13 -17.48
C ALA A 103 -2.75 16.55 -17.08
N THR A 104 -2.35 16.96 -15.89
CA THR A 104 -2.63 18.31 -15.33
C THR A 104 -1.61 19.36 -15.71
N LYS A 105 -0.47 18.96 -16.26
CA LYS A 105 0.71 19.83 -16.54
C LYS A 105 1.28 20.48 -15.26
N SER A 106 1.07 19.85 -14.11
CA SER A 106 1.52 20.33 -12.81
C SER A 106 2.24 19.24 -12.03
N LEU A 107 2.97 19.63 -10.98
CA LEU A 107 3.59 18.69 -10.05
C LEU A 107 2.52 17.79 -9.44
N SER A 108 2.74 16.50 -9.53
CA SER A 108 1.80 15.49 -9.04
C SER A 108 2.54 14.38 -8.30
N TYR A 109 1.80 13.69 -7.45
CA TYR A 109 2.29 12.66 -6.54
C TYR A 109 1.49 11.40 -6.76
N LEU A 110 2.16 10.28 -7.02
CA LEU A 110 1.56 8.95 -7.02
C LEU A 110 2.12 8.17 -5.85
N ARG A 111 1.30 7.96 -4.84
CA ARG A 111 1.66 7.19 -3.67
C ARG A 111 1.83 5.71 -4.02
N TYR A 112 2.89 5.06 -3.52
CA TYR A 112 3.14 3.65 -3.74
C TYR A 112 3.43 2.90 -2.44
N GLY A 113 3.20 1.59 -2.45
CA GLY A 113 3.65 0.63 -1.47
C GLY A 113 4.13 -0.64 -2.16
N GLU A 114 5.29 -1.15 -1.76
CA GLU A 114 5.91 -2.31 -2.40
C GLU A 114 6.40 -3.33 -1.37
N PHE A 115 6.28 -4.59 -1.75
CA PHE A 115 6.82 -5.74 -1.03
C PHE A 115 7.49 -6.66 -2.01
N HIS A 116 8.70 -7.10 -1.69
CA HIS A 116 9.47 -7.99 -2.55
C HIS A 116 10.03 -9.15 -1.74
N ARG A 117 9.73 -10.37 -2.17
CA ARG A 117 10.34 -11.59 -1.65
C ARG A 117 11.66 -11.83 -2.36
N ILE A 118 12.70 -12.01 -1.58
CA ILE A 118 14.08 -12.05 -2.07
C ILE A 118 14.63 -13.47 -1.99
N GLU A 119 15.07 -13.99 -3.13
CA GLU A 119 15.81 -15.24 -3.23
C GLU A 119 17.06 -15.02 -4.10
N ASN A 120 18.20 -15.55 -3.66
CA ASN A 120 19.48 -15.48 -4.38
C ASN A 120 19.86 -14.05 -4.85
N GLY A 121 19.45 -13.02 -4.09
CA GLY A 121 19.76 -11.62 -4.40
C GLY A 121 18.83 -10.98 -5.44
N GLN A 122 17.71 -11.61 -5.77
CA GLN A 122 16.71 -11.06 -6.70
C GLN A 122 15.31 -11.10 -6.09
N ALA A 123 14.46 -10.18 -6.51
CA ALA A 123 13.04 -10.21 -6.23
C ALA A 123 12.37 -11.25 -7.13
N VAL A 124 11.79 -12.29 -6.52
CA VAL A 124 11.12 -13.40 -7.23
C VAL A 124 9.61 -13.32 -7.16
N GLU A 125 9.09 -12.63 -6.18
CA GLU A 125 7.66 -12.36 -6.01
C GLU A 125 7.50 -10.93 -5.46
N SER A 126 6.58 -10.17 -6.05
CA SER A 126 6.38 -8.77 -5.67
C SER A 126 4.91 -8.41 -5.65
N TYR A 127 4.56 -7.49 -4.73
CA TYR A 127 3.24 -6.91 -4.59
C TYR A 127 3.37 -5.39 -4.55
N ILE A 128 2.76 -4.72 -5.53
CA ILE A 128 2.90 -3.28 -5.75
C ILE A 128 1.53 -2.64 -5.68
N TYR A 129 1.38 -1.76 -4.71
CA TYR A 129 0.19 -0.95 -4.49
C TYR A 129 0.45 0.46 -4.98
N LEU A 130 -0.53 1.01 -5.67
CA LEU A 130 -0.54 2.39 -6.15
C LEU A 130 -1.84 3.03 -5.70
N ASP A 131 -1.75 4.21 -5.11
CA ASP A 131 -2.92 4.98 -4.74
C ASP A 131 -3.43 5.80 -5.93
N ILE A 132 -3.92 5.09 -6.94
CA ILE A 132 -4.48 5.69 -8.15
C ILE A 132 -5.66 6.62 -7.83
N PRO A 133 -6.57 6.29 -6.90
CA PRO A 133 -7.63 7.20 -6.49
C PRO A 133 -7.11 8.54 -5.95
N GLU A 134 -6.01 8.54 -5.16
CA GLU A 134 -5.41 9.80 -4.66
C GLU A 134 -4.93 10.68 -5.82
N LEU A 135 -4.24 10.09 -6.82
CA LEU A 135 -3.84 10.82 -8.02
C LEU A 135 -5.05 11.38 -8.78
N MET A 136 -6.12 10.58 -8.95
CA MET A 136 -7.34 11.03 -9.62
C MET A 136 -8.03 12.18 -8.86
N ILE A 137 -8.07 12.13 -7.54
CA ILE A 137 -8.60 13.20 -6.69
C ILE A 137 -7.76 14.46 -6.86
N ALA A 138 -6.44 14.35 -6.78
CA ALA A 138 -5.52 15.47 -6.96
C ALA A 138 -5.64 16.11 -8.37
N CYS A 139 -5.97 15.31 -9.38
CA CYS A 139 -6.23 15.76 -10.74
C CYS A 139 -7.69 16.21 -10.99
N ASN A 140 -8.56 16.21 -9.97
CA ASN A 140 -9.98 16.51 -10.06
C ASN A 140 -10.72 15.59 -11.07
N GLN A 141 -10.37 14.31 -11.09
CA GLN A 141 -10.92 13.31 -12.02
C GLN A 141 -11.49 12.08 -11.31
N TRP A 142 -11.56 12.08 -9.97
CA TRP A 142 -12.24 11.03 -9.23
C TRP A 142 -13.76 11.11 -9.45
N PRO A 143 -14.41 10.01 -9.91
CA PRO A 143 -15.81 10.09 -10.37
C PRO A 143 -16.86 9.86 -9.28
N LEU A 144 -16.46 9.54 -8.06
CA LEU A 144 -17.38 9.21 -6.96
C LEU A 144 -17.25 10.20 -5.80
N ASP A 145 -18.21 10.12 -4.88
CA ASP A 145 -18.12 10.85 -3.62
C ASP A 145 -16.89 10.41 -2.83
N MET A 146 -16.29 11.35 -2.13
CA MET A 146 -15.15 11.07 -1.26
C MET A 146 -15.64 10.59 0.11
N GLY A 147 -14.87 9.69 0.71
CA GLY A 147 -15.12 9.17 2.05
C GLY A 147 -15.02 10.24 3.14
N PRO A 148 -15.43 9.90 4.37
CA PRO A 148 -15.55 10.87 5.47
C PRO A 148 -14.20 11.47 5.90
N GLY A 149 -13.07 10.84 5.63
CA GLY A 149 -11.73 11.38 5.93
C GLY A 149 -11.36 12.64 5.16
N TYR A 150 -12.16 13.03 4.16
CA TYR A 150 -12.01 14.29 3.43
C TYR A 150 -12.86 15.43 3.98
N SER A 151 -13.76 15.16 4.91
CA SER A 151 -14.73 16.13 5.41
C SER A 151 -14.12 17.39 6.03
N ARG A 152 -12.86 17.30 6.48
CA ARG A 152 -12.10 18.41 7.05
C ARG A 152 -11.02 18.97 6.13
N GLY A 153 -11.01 18.59 4.86
CA GLY A 153 -10.00 19.04 3.89
C GLY A 153 -8.62 18.40 4.07
N TYR A 154 -8.54 17.23 4.66
CA TYR A 154 -7.28 16.48 4.83
C TYR A 154 -6.76 15.82 3.53
N THR A 155 -7.30 16.23 2.40
CA THR A 155 -6.84 15.75 1.09
C THR A 155 -5.33 15.96 0.96
N GLY A 156 -4.60 14.92 0.61
CA GLY A 156 -3.15 15.00 0.44
C GLY A 156 -2.34 15.16 1.73
N LEU A 157 -2.94 14.94 2.92
CA LEU A 157 -2.24 15.02 4.20
C LEU A 157 -1.31 13.83 4.49
N ILE A 158 -1.14 12.91 3.56
CA ILE A 158 -0.30 11.74 3.76
C ILE A 158 1.17 12.14 3.73
N GLN A 159 1.84 11.97 4.84
CA GLN A 159 3.24 12.30 5.07
C GLN A 159 4.05 11.05 5.39
N GLY A 160 5.36 11.11 5.22
CA GLY A 160 6.27 10.16 5.82
C GLY A 160 6.24 10.25 7.37
N PRO A 161 6.91 9.31 8.06
CA PRO A 161 6.92 9.28 9.52
C PRO A 161 7.33 10.61 10.14
N ALA A 162 6.60 11.03 11.18
CA ALA A 162 6.90 12.26 11.89
C ALA A 162 8.32 12.27 12.49
N SER A 163 8.83 11.10 12.86
CA SER A 163 10.21 10.87 13.35
C SER A 163 11.28 10.99 12.26
N ARG A 164 10.92 10.88 10.97
CA ARG A 164 11.83 10.92 9.81
C ARG A 164 12.92 9.85 9.81
N ASP A 165 12.68 8.71 10.43
CA ASP A 165 13.59 7.56 10.57
C ASP A 165 13.08 6.28 9.88
N GLY A 166 12.05 6.40 9.04
CA GLY A 166 11.39 5.24 8.40
C GLY A 166 12.23 4.54 7.34
N VAL A 167 13.25 5.20 6.76
CA VAL A 167 14.14 4.57 5.78
C VAL A 167 15.29 3.88 6.51
N ILE A 168 15.11 2.59 6.81
CA ILE A 168 16.04 1.79 7.61
C ILE A 168 17.08 1.15 6.70
N ILE A 169 18.25 1.78 6.57
CA ILE A 169 19.33 1.32 5.71
C ILE A 169 20.33 0.38 6.43
N ASN A 170 20.35 0.39 7.75
CA ASN A 170 21.19 -0.49 8.58
C ASN A 170 20.29 -1.40 9.42
N SER A 171 20.75 -2.62 9.67
CA SER A 171 20.03 -3.54 10.56
C SER A 171 19.94 -2.97 11.97
N LEU A 172 18.74 -3.05 12.53
CA LEU A 172 18.44 -2.66 13.90
C LEU A 172 18.41 -3.88 14.82
N ASP A 173 18.22 -3.66 16.12
CA ASP A 173 18.06 -4.74 17.09
C ASP A 173 16.82 -5.58 16.73
N PRO A 174 16.95 -6.88 16.50
CA PRO A 174 15.82 -7.75 16.17
C PRO A 174 14.74 -7.77 17.27
N ALA A 175 15.10 -7.53 18.53
CA ALA A 175 14.15 -7.53 19.64
C ALA A 175 13.15 -6.37 19.51
N GLU A 176 13.57 -5.19 19.06
CA GLU A 176 12.70 -4.04 18.80
C GLU A 176 11.70 -4.35 17.68
N GLY A 177 12.18 -4.93 16.57
CA GLY A 177 11.31 -5.36 15.48
C GLY A 177 10.29 -6.42 15.91
N GLN A 178 10.69 -7.37 16.72
CA GLN A 178 9.80 -8.40 17.26
C GLN A 178 8.73 -7.81 18.18
N GLN A 179 9.06 -6.81 19.00
CA GLN A 179 8.09 -6.10 19.83
C GLN A 179 7.08 -5.35 18.96
N SER A 180 7.53 -4.64 17.93
CA SER A 180 6.67 -3.93 16.99
C SER A 180 5.71 -4.90 16.26
N TYR A 181 6.24 -6.02 15.79
CA TYR A 181 5.47 -7.10 15.16
C TYR A 181 4.38 -7.64 16.11
N GLN A 182 4.73 -7.88 17.38
CA GLN A 182 3.78 -8.45 18.35
C GLN A 182 2.63 -7.48 18.63
N ILE A 183 2.93 -6.20 18.89
CA ILE A 183 1.92 -5.16 19.14
C ILE A 183 0.93 -5.07 17.97
N VAL A 184 1.43 -5.02 16.73
CA VAL A 184 0.57 -4.97 15.54
C VAL A 184 -0.24 -6.24 15.39
N THR A 185 0.35 -7.42 15.60
CA THR A 185 -0.36 -8.70 15.50
C THR A 185 -1.49 -8.81 16.52
N ASP A 186 -1.25 -8.39 17.76
CA ASP A 186 -2.26 -8.40 18.82
C ASP A 186 -3.38 -7.40 18.53
N MET A 187 -3.03 -6.20 18.06
CA MET A 187 -4.00 -5.19 17.63
C MET A 187 -4.89 -5.72 16.49
N LEU A 188 -4.30 -6.30 15.45
CA LEU A 188 -5.05 -6.86 14.31
C LEU A 188 -5.97 -8.01 14.72
N ASN A 189 -5.54 -8.87 15.66
CA ASN A 189 -6.40 -9.91 16.21
C ASN A 189 -7.63 -9.34 16.94
N LYS A 190 -7.46 -8.18 17.59
CA LYS A 190 -8.58 -7.46 18.25
C LYS A 190 -9.44 -6.69 17.26
N LEU A 191 -8.84 -6.12 16.21
CA LEU A 191 -9.60 -5.48 15.14
C LEU A 191 -10.56 -6.47 14.46
N ALA A 192 -10.13 -7.71 14.29
CA ALA A 192 -10.95 -8.77 13.69
C ALA A 192 -12.17 -9.18 14.53
N THR A 193 -12.23 -8.84 15.82
CA THR A 193 -13.35 -9.21 16.72
C THR A 193 -14.53 -8.25 16.66
N LYS A 194 -14.38 -7.08 16.04
CA LYS A 194 -15.41 -6.01 15.89
C LYS A 194 -15.99 -5.48 17.22
N ASP A 195 -15.29 -5.70 18.33
CA ASP A 195 -15.69 -5.24 19.68
C ASP A 195 -14.91 -4.01 20.17
N GLU A 196 -14.19 -3.36 19.26
CA GLU A 196 -13.34 -2.19 19.53
C GLU A 196 -12.18 -2.45 20.53
N ALA A 197 -11.90 -3.71 20.85
CA ALA A 197 -10.81 -4.10 21.74
C ALA A 197 -9.40 -3.78 21.19
N TRP A 198 -9.32 -3.33 19.94
CA TRP A 198 -8.12 -2.82 19.28
C TRP A 198 -7.70 -1.43 19.77
N ARG A 199 -8.64 -0.61 20.35
CA ARG A 199 -8.39 0.79 20.76
C ARG A 199 -7.21 0.97 21.70
N PRO A 200 -7.00 0.14 22.75
CA PRO A 200 -5.91 0.31 23.71
C PRO A 200 -4.49 0.20 23.11
N TYR A 201 -4.35 -0.36 21.91
CA TYR A 201 -3.06 -0.46 21.23
C TYR A 201 -2.62 0.85 20.56
N TRP A 202 -3.51 1.84 20.50
CA TRP A 202 -3.28 3.08 19.80
C TRP A 202 -3.11 4.26 20.74
N HIS A 203 -2.20 5.14 20.39
CA HIS A 203 -2.14 6.46 21.03
C HIS A 203 -3.41 7.25 20.69
N LYS A 204 -3.99 7.95 21.65
CA LYS A 204 -5.27 8.68 21.48
C LYS A 204 -5.26 9.69 20.33
N ASN A 205 -4.11 10.27 20.00
CA ASN A 205 -3.91 11.25 18.92
C ASN A 205 -3.16 10.61 17.73
N MET A 206 -3.35 9.33 17.47
CA MET A 206 -2.71 8.63 16.36
C MET A 206 -3.10 9.25 15.01
N MET A 207 -2.31 8.98 13.99
CA MET A 207 -2.62 9.35 12.61
C MET A 207 -2.82 8.11 11.75
N TRP A 208 -3.99 8.02 11.11
CA TRP A 208 -4.30 6.99 10.12
C TRP A 208 -4.32 7.61 8.73
N TYR A 209 -3.33 7.26 7.91
CA TYR A 209 -3.19 7.72 6.53
C TYR A 209 -3.86 6.71 5.61
N GLY A 210 -5.14 6.92 5.34
CA GLY A 210 -5.95 6.03 4.50
C GLY A 210 -5.67 6.18 3.01
N PRO A 211 -6.17 5.24 2.19
CA PRO A 211 -6.08 5.33 0.74
C PRO A 211 -6.98 6.45 0.19
N GLY A 212 -6.68 6.84 -1.03
CA GLY A 212 -7.55 7.73 -1.81
C GLY A 212 -9.00 7.23 -1.82
N ALA A 213 -9.95 8.14 -1.79
CA ALA A 213 -11.39 7.94 -1.59
C ALA A 213 -11.83 7.63 -0.15
N PHE A 214 -10.96 7.16 0.76
CA PHE A 214 -11.28 7.00 2.19
C PHE A 214 -10.93 8.27 2.97
N GLY A 215 -9.74 8.81 2.72
CA GLY A 215 -9.16 9.93 3.43
C GLY A 215 -8.37 9.52 4.67
N SER A 216 -7.97 10.50 5.46
CA SER A 216 -7.14 10.33 6.64
C SER A 216 -7.88 10.74 7.91
N PHE A 217 -7.50 10.15 9.06
CA PHE A 217 -8.16 10.38 10.34
C PHE A 217 -7.14 10.69 11.43
N ILE A 218 -7.48 11.65 12.29
CA ILE A 218 -6.65 12.06 13.42
C ILE A 218 -7.31 11.57 14.72
N GLY A 219 -6.59 10.71 15.43
CA GLY A 219 -7.03 10.15 16.70
C GLY A 219 -7.97 8.97 16.56
N VAL A 220 -8.00 8.18 17.62
CA VAL A 220 -8.74 6.92 17.71
C VAL A 220 -10.25 7.11 17.47
N GLU A 221 -10.83 8.20 17.98
CA GLU A 221 -12.27 8.44 17.86
C GLU A 221 -12.68 8.77 16.42
N GLU A 222 -11.89 9.56 15.70
CA GLU A 222 -12.15 9.86 14.31
C GLU A 222 -12.02 8.59 13.45
N PHE A 223 -10.96 7.82 13.65
CA PHE A 223 -10.78 6.55 12.95
C PHE A 223 -11.95 5.58 13.22
N ALA A 224 -12.38 5.44 14.47
CA ALA A 224 -13.51 4.58 14.82
C ALA A 224 -14.81 5.03 14.14
N SER A 225 -15.03 6.34 13.98
CA SER A 225 -16.21 6.88 13.29
C SER A 225 -16.27 6.50 11.80
N PHE A 226 -15.14 6.14 11.22
CA PHE A 226 -15.03 5.58 9.88
C PHE A 226 -15.06 4.04 9.90
N GLN A 227 -14.21 3.42 10.70
CA GLN A 227 -13.97 1.97 10.68
C GLN A 227 -15.23 1.16 10.98
N VAL A 228 -16.00 1.54 12.00
CA VAL A 228 -17.21 0.84 12.40
C VAL A 228 -18.30 0.88 11.32
N PRO A 229 -18.65 2.02 10.71
CA PRO A 229 -19.56 2.06 9.55
C PRO A 229 -19.02 1.30 8.34
N PHE A 230 -17.73 1.40 8.04
CA PHE A 230 -17.10 0.68 6.93
C PHE A 230 -17.27 -0.83 7.08
N GLU A 231 -16.92 -1.39 8.24
CA GLU A 231 -17.08 -2.82 8.50
C GLU A 231 -18.53 -3.30 8.41
N SER A 232 -19.50 -2.43 8.77
CA SER A 232 -20.92 -2.75 8.70
C SER A 232 -21.46 -2.91 7.28
N GLN A 233 -20.69 -2.51 6.27
CA GLN A 233 -21.06 -2.68 4.86
C GLN A 233 -20.78 -4.09 4.35
N PHE A 234 -20.05 -4.89 5.15
CA PHE A 234 -19.63 -6.23 4.76
C PHE A 234 -19.97 -7.25 5.86
N GLU A 235 -20.84 -8.20 5.55
CA GLU A 235 -21.14 -9.33 6.45
C GLU A 235 -20.12 -10.45 6.32
N GLY A 236 -19.93 -11.22 7.41
CA GLY A 236 -18.96 -12.33 7.42
C GLY A 236 -17.53 -11.83 7.15
N TRP A 237 -17.23 -10.62 7.60
CA TRP A 237 -15.91 -10.02 7.53
C TRP A 237 -14.86 -10.94 8.12
N SER A 238 -13.81 -11.20 7.38
CA SER A 238 -12.71 -12.03 7.82
C SER A 238 -11.40 -11.63 7.15
N GLY A 239 -10.31 -11.93 7.84
CA GLY A 239 -8.95 -11.58 7.41
C GLY A 239 -8.09 -11.13 8.59
N GLY A 240 -7.18 -10.22 8.37
CA GLY A 240 -6.27 -9.71 9.38
C GLY A 240 -5.03 -10.58 9.55
N THR A 241 -4.94 -11.42 10.59
CA THR A 241 -3.72 -12.19 10.89
C THR A 241 -3.74 -13.64 10.41
N LYS A 242 -4.88 -14.16 9.99
CA LYS A 242 -5.04 -15.59 9.65
C LYS A 242 -5.46 -15.79 8.21
N ASN A 243 -4.77 -16.70 7.54
CA ASN A 243 -5.24 -17.24 6.27
C ASN A 243 -6.40 -18.21 6.55
N ASN A 244 -7.52 -18.03 5.87
CA ASN A 244 -8.76 -18.76 6.13
C ASN A 244 -9.37 -19.42 4.89
N GLY A 245 -8.54 -19.67 3.86
CA GLY A 245 -8.98 -20.20 2.57
C GLY A 245 -9.51 -19.14 1.60
N PHE A 246 -9.82 -17.92 2.08
CA PHE A 246 -10.24 -16.77 1.28
C PHE A 246 -9.22 -15.66 1.27
N THR A 247 -8.35 -15.58 2.27
CA THR A 247 -7.33 -14.52 2.43
C THR A 247 -5.94 -15.11 2.40
N LYS A 248 -5.00 -14.37 1.82
CA LYS A 248 -3.58 -14.70 1.77
C LYS A 248 -2.78 -13.48 2.23
N HIS A 249 -2.29 -13.54 3.47
CA HIS A 249 -1.25 -12.62 3.92
C HIS A 249 0.10 -13.17 3.49
N PHE A 250 0.72 -12.49 2.54
CA PHE A 250 1.98 -12.96 1.96
C PHE A 250 3.18 -12.59 2.82
N THR A 251 3.09 -11.51 3.62
CA THR A 251 4.15 -11.11 4.55
C THR A 251 3.62 -10.28 5.72
N ARG A 252 4.33 -10.35 6.84
CA ARG A 252 4.26 -9.44 7.98
C ARG A 252 5.55 -9.54 8.78
N PHE A 253 6.24 -8.42 8.98
CA PHE A 253 7.43 -8.39 9.81
C PHE A 253 7.62 -7.02 10.45
N GLY A 254 8.42 -6.98 11.51
CA GLY A 254 8.80 -5.75 12.21
C GLY A 254 10.28 -5.48 12.09
N GLU A 255 10.65 -4.20 12.04
CA GLU A 255 12.03 -3.72 12.12
C GLU A 255 12.07 -2.38 12.88
N GLY A 256 12.85 -2.33 13.95
CA GLY A 256 12.83 -1.18 14.86
C GLY A 256 11.43 -0.87 15.35
N ASN A 257 11.01 0.39 15.26
CA ASN A 257 9.69 0.84 15.68
C ASN A 257 8.59 0.63 14.61
N TYR A 258 8.91 -0.04 13.51
CA TYR A 258 8.00 -0.23 12.39
C TYR A 258 7.55 -1.67 12.25
N THR A 259 6.36 -1.84 11.70
CA THR A 259 5.84 -3.13 11.24
C THR A 259 5.17 -2.92 9.90
N CYS A 260 5.29 -3.87 8.98
CA CYS A 260 4.50 -3.90 7.76
C CYS A 260 3.71 -5.20 7.63
N SER A 261 2.64 -5.15 6.85
CA SER A 261 1.85 -6.33 6.49
C SER A 261 1.24 -6.16 5.12
N GLY A 262 1.15 -7.24 4.35
CA GLY A 262 0.48 -7.23 3.06
C GLY A 262 -0.35 -8.49 2.84
N GLY A 263 -1.52 -8.31 2.23
CA GLY A 263 -2.43 -9.41 1.90
C GLY A 263 -3.05 -9.28 0.51
N TRP A 264 -3.08 -10.39 -0.20
CA TRP A 264 -3.57 -10.46 -1.57
C TRP A 264 -4.46 -11.67 -1.81
N PRO A 265 -5.76 -11.61 -1.38
CA PRO A 265 -6.40 -10.53 -0.61
C PRO A 265 -6.09 -10.60 0.89
N SER A 266 -6.18 -9.46 1.58
CA SER A 266 -6.04 -9.34 3.03
C SER A 266 -7.37 -9.57 3.76
N LEU A 267 -8.44 -9.07 3.18
CA LEU A 267 -9.77 -9.05 3.78
C LEU A 267 -10.82 -9.54 2.79
N THR A 268 -11.92 -10.10 3.32
CA THR A 268 -13.09 -10.51 2.54
C THR A 268 -14.36 -10.33 3.37
N GLY A 269 -15.48 -10.13 2.68
CA GLY A 269 -16.83 -10.06 3.26
C GLY A 269 -17.88 -10.05 2.18
N VAL A 270 -19.15 -10.27 2.54
CA VAL A 270 -20.29 -10.13 1.63
C VAL A 270 -20.76 -8.68 1.67
N ASN A 271 -20.77 -8.00 0.53
CA ASN A 271 -21.20 -6.60 0.46
C ASN A 271 -22.73 -6.49 0.61
N VAL A 272 -23.18 -5.97 1.76
CA VAL A 272 -24.59 -5.88 2.14
C VAL A 272 -25.12 -4.44 2.20
N LYS A 273 -24.22 -3.44 2.12
CA LYS A 273 -24.61 -2.01 2.03
C LYS A 273 -23.75 -1.32 0.98
N PRO A 274 -24.19 -0.19 0.42
CA PRO A 274 -23.39 0.56 -0.55
C PRO A 274 -22.05 0.98 0.01
N PHE A 275 -21.01 0.87 -0.82
CA PHE A 275 -19.68 1.41 -0.58
C PHE A 275 -19.38 2.48 -1.65
N LEU A 276 -19.06 3.71 -1.25
CA LEU A 276 -18.89 4.87 -2.14
C LEU A 276 -20.04 5.02 -3.16
N GLY A 277 -21.26 4.76 -2.73
CA GLY A 277 -22.45 4.81 -3.58
C GLY A 277 -22.66 3.61 -4.52
N GLN A 278 -21.78 2.60 -4.48
CA GLN A 278 -21.87 1.39 -5.31
C GLN A 278 -22.34 0.19 -4.51
N GLY A 279 -23.10 -0.72 -5.13
CA GLY A 279 -23.71 -1.87 -4.47
C GLY A 279 -25.03 -1.52 -3.77
N PRO A 280 -25.53 -2.36 -2.80
CA PRO A 280 -24.98 -3.65 -2.45
C PRO A 280 -25.17 -4.70 -3.53
N THR A 281 -24.18 -5.57 -3.69
CA THR A 281 -24.28 -6.70 -4.64
C THR A 281 -24.78 -7.98 -3.98
N ASN A 282 -24.69 -8.07 -2.65
CA ASN A 282 -24.88 -9.28 -1.85
C ASN A 282 -23.92 -10.42 -2.24
N GLU A 283 -22.81 -10.07 -2.88
CA GLU A 283 -21.76 -11.02 -3.27
C GLU A 283 -20.53 -10.86 -2.37
N ARG A 284 -19.73 -11.90 -2.31
CA ARG A 284 -18.44 -11.87 -1.60
C ARG A 284 -17.44 -11.04 -2.39
N VAL A 285 -16.81 -10.12 -1.71
CA VAL A 285 -15.73 -9.28 -2.26
C VAL A 285 -14.41 -9.54 -1.54
N PHE A 286 -13.31 -9.24 -2.22
CA PHE A 286 -11.94 -9.47 -1.79
C PHE A 286 -11.16 -8.16 -1.83
N MET A 287 -10.50 -7.81 -0.74
CA MET A 287 -9.76 -6.55 -0.61
C MET A 287 -8.26 -6.84 -0.54
N ARG A 288 -7.53 -6.29 -1.49
CA ARG A 288 -6.06 -6.27 -1.48
C ARG A 288 -5.64 -5.09 -0.63
N VAL A 289 -4.97 -5.36 0.49
CA VAL A 289 -4.60 -4.32 1.48
C VAL A 289 -3.18 -4.51 1.91
N CYS A 290 -2.47 -3.42 2.11
CA CYS A 290 -1.20 -3.42 2.79
C CYS A 290 -1.06 -2.21 3.70
N ASP A 291 -0.22 -2.38 4.71
CA ASP A 291 -0.08 -1.44 5.81
C ASP A 291 1.36 -1.32 6.27
N TRP A 292 1.70 -0.12 6.79
CA TRP A 292 2.85 0.14 7.63
C TRP A 292 2.38 0.84 8.89
N TRP A 293 2.92 0.42 10.05
CA TRP A 293 2.66 1.03 11.35
C TRP A 293 3.97 1.52 11.96
N ARG A 294 3.89 2.62 12.69
CA ARG A 294 4.96 3.07 13.57
C ARG A 294 4.44 3.12 15.00
N ARG A 295 5.27 2.63 15.94
CA ARG A 295 5.00 2.75 17.37
C ARG A 295 5.90 3.77 18.04
N GLU A 296 5.44 4.28 19.16
CA GLU A 296 6.24 4.95 20.18
C GLU A 296 6.01 4.22 21.49
N ASN A 297 7.06 3.67 22.06
CA ASN A 297 6.97 2.73 23.17
C ASN A 297 6.03 1.55 22.83
N GLU A 298 4.93 1.41 23.56
CA GLU A 298 3.95 0.31 23.42
C GLU A 298 2.69 0.71 22.63
N LEU A 299 2.63 1.93 22.09
CA LEU A 299 1.46 2.45 21.38
C LEU A 299 1.76 2.71 19.91
N LEU A 300 0.82 2.33 19.06
CA LEU A 300 0.82 2.68 17.64
C LEU A 300 0.43 4.15 17.50
N VAL A 301 1.22 4.91 16.74
CA VAL A 301 1.05 6.36 16.57
C VAL A 301 0.76 6.78 15.16
N GLU A 302 1.21 6.01 14.16
CA GLU A 302 0.97 6.26 12.74
C GLU A 302 0.70 4.95 12.00
N ASN A 303 -0.17 5.01 11.00
CA ASN A 303 -0.46 3.89 10.11
C ASN A 303 -0.66 4.38 8.68
N TRP A 304 0.06 3.81 7.74
CA TRP A 304 -0.07 4.06 6.29
C TRP A 304 -0.76 2.86 5.66
N VAL A 305 -1.91 3.10 5.04
CA VAL A 305 -2.78 2.05 4.51
C VAL A 305 -2.97 2.22 3.02
N PHE A 306 -2.92 1.11 2.29
CA PHE A 306 -3.34 1.01 0.90
C PHE A 306 -4.43 -0.02 0.75
N VAL A 307 -5.43 0.32 -0.03
CA VAL A 307 -6.45 -0.61 -0.50
C VAL A 307 -6.52 -0.48 -2.02
N ASP A 308 -6.58 -1.59 -2.74
CA ASP A 308 -6.89 -1.58 -4.17
C ASP A 308 -8.38 -1.22 -4.37
N VAL A 309 -8.70 0.07 -4.15
CA VAL A 309 -10.07 0.60 -4.22
C VAL A 309 -10.68 0.39 -5.61
N PRO A 310 -9.96 0.63 -6.73
CA PRO A 310 -10.50 0.32 -8.05
C PRO A 310 -10.89 -1.14 -8.22
N HIS A 311 -10.07 -2.09 -7.75
CA HIS A 311 -10.40 -3.52 -7.79
C HIS A 311 -11.62 -3.87 -6.90
N LEU A 312 -11.76 -3.23 -5.74
CA LEU A 312 -12.94 -3.41 -4.89
C LEU A 312 -14.20 -2.91 -5.60
N LEU A 313 -14.17 -1.70 -6.16
CA LEU A 313 -15.30 -1.13 -6.90
C LEU A 313 -15.68 -1.94 -8.15
N LEU A 314 -14.68 -2.50 -8.85
CA LEU A 314 -14.93 -3.38 -9.98
C LEU A 314 -15.75 -4.61 -9.59
N GLN A 315 -15.51 -5.19 -8.41
CA GLN A 315 -16.32 -6.30 -7.87
C GLN A 315 -17.74 -5.85 -7.47
N LEU A 316 -17.94 -4.56 -7.22
CA LEU A 316 -19.26 -3.97 -6.99
C LEU A 316 -19.98 -3.55 -8.29
N GLY A 317 -19.41 -3.87 -9.45
CA GLY A 317 -19.96 -3.58 -10.76
C GLY A 317 -19.63 -2.20 -11.32
N TYR A 318 -18.66 -1.50 -10.72
CA TYR A 318 -18.25 -0.17 -11.15
C TYR A 318 -16.73 -0.06 -11.32
N ASP A 319 -16.28 0.26 -12.53
CA ASP A 319 -14.88 0.59 -12.78
C ASP A 319 -14.70 2.12 -12.73
N PRO A 320 -13.97 2.65 -11.71
CA PRO A 320 -13.76 4.09 -11.58
C PRO A 320 -12.71 4.64 -12.54
N LEU A 321 -11.92 3.75 -13.17
CA LEU A 321 -10.87 4.18 -14.07
C LEU A 321 -11.42 4.60 -15.41
N PRO A 322 -10.84 5.65 -16.04
CA PRO A 322 -11.21 6.02 -17.40
C PRO A 322 -10.92 4.86 -18.35
N LYS A 323 -11.70 4.75 -19.43
CA LYS A 323 -11.45 3.73 -20.44
C LYS A 323 -10.03 3.91 -21.00
N TRP A 324 -9.20 2.94 -20.69
CA TRP A 324 -7.83 2.88 -21.17
C TRP A 324 -7.68 1.69 -22.12
N GLN A 325 -7.19 1.97 -23.32
CA GLN A 325 -6.84 0.94 -24.30
C GLN A 325 -5.33 0.73 -24.21
N LYS A 326 -4.94 -0.52 -23.90
CA LYS A 326 -3.54 -0.94 -23.97
C LYS A 326 -3.00 -0.85 -25.39
#